data_b56aeff73ebfd1a9acf5e0faa1627255
#
_entry.id   b56aeff73ebfd1a9acf5e0faa1627255
#
_cell.length_a   1.000
_cell.length_b   1.000
_cell.length_c   1.000
_cell.angle_alpha   90.00
_cell.angle_beta   90.00
_cell.angle_gamma   90.00
#
_symmetry.space_group_name_H-M   'P 1'
#
loop_
_entity.id
_entity.type
_entity.pdbx_description
1 polymer ?
#
loop_
_entity_poly.entity_id
_entity_poly.type
_entity_poly.pdbx_seq_one_letter_code
_entity_poly.pdbx_strand_id
1 'polypeptide(L)'
;MSNNNHKIYFSPDLTDRERACFETGIKLGALYHILCGIPISSNEKIIKSIEEGIEAAISCQPYVKSIKINLDTEKIVGDKNSEFDYDEITGKIIRAELVLEYESINIIAKIDWIEDLQYPLMFIEKIHEESK
;
A
#
# COMPACT_ATOMS: atom_id res chain seq x y z
N MET A 1 9.17 -14.66 19.23
CA MET A 1 8.15 -14.46 20.30
C MET A 1 7.61 -13.05 20.20
N SER A 2 6.32 -12.91 20.05
CA SER A 2 5.76 -11.57 19.95
C SER A 2 5.73 -10.89 21.32
N ASN A 3 6.03 -9.59 21.32
CA ASN A 3 5.95 -8.77 22.51
C ASN A 3 4.56 -8.15 22.56
N ASN A 4 3.71 -8.63 23.47
CA ASN A 4 2.31 -8.24 23.55
C ASN A 4 2.06 -7.01 24.45
N ASN A 5 3.14 -6.34 24.92
CA ASN A 5 2.99 -5.20 25.82
C ASN A 5 2.18 -4.07 25.20
N HIS A 6 2.22 -3.92 23.86
CA HIS A 6 1.47 -2.89 23.17
C HIS A 6 -0.04 -3.07 23.27
N LYS A 7 -0.50 -4.29 23.54
CA LYS A 7 -1.96 -4.56 23.63
C LYS A 7 -2.65 -3.86 24.80
N ILE A 8 -1.89 -3.39 25.75
CA ILE A 8 -2.47 -2.62 26.88
C ILE A 8 -3.11 -1.31 26.42
N TYR A 9 -2.69 -0.82 25.23
CA TYR A 9 -3.23 0.42 24.68
C TYR A 9 -4.47 0.21 23.83
N PHE A 10 -4.86 -1.05 23.60
CA PHE A 10 -6.00 -1.38 22.73
C PHE A 10 -7.24 -1.64 23.58
N SER A 11 -8.40 -1.40 22.99
CA SER A 11 -9.65 -1.76 23.64
C SER A 11 -9.68 -3.27 23.94
N PRO A 12 -10.14 -3.67 25.14
CA PRO A 12 -10.28 -5.10 25.45
C PRO A 12 -11.30 -5.81 24.56
N ASP A 13 -12.14 -5.05 23.88
CA ASP A 13 -13.14 -5.60 22.94
C ASP A 13 -12.55 -5.95 21.58
N LEU A 14 -11.32 -5.53 21.31
CA LEU A 14 -10.68 -5.69 20.00
C LEU A 14 -10.08 -7.08 19.86
N THR A 15 -10.48 -7.78 18.79
CA THR A 15 -9.86 -9.07 18.44
C THR A 15 -8.58 -8.85 17.64
N ASP A 16 -7.74 -9.89 17.58
CA ASP A 16 -6.53 -9.84 16.74
C ASP A 16 -6.90 -9.65 15.27
N ARG A 17 -7.98 -10.27 14.83
CA ARG A 17 -8.48 -10.15 13.45
C ARG A 17 -8.88 -8.71 13.14
N GLU A 18 -9.59 -8.07 14.04
CA GLU A 18 -9.96 -6.67 13.90
C GLU A 18 -8.72 -5.77 13.87
N ARG A 19 -7.77 -6.03 14.76
CA ARG A 19 -6.53 -5.26 14.80
C ARG A 19 -5.73 -5.42 13.50
N ALA A 20 -5.65 -6.65 12.99
CA ALA A 20 -4.96 -6.90 11.71
C ALA A 20 -5.59 -6.10 10.58
N CYS A 21 -6.93 -6.05 10.50
CA CYS A 21 -7.63 -5.26 9.50
C CYS A 21 -7.36 -3.77 9.64
N PHE A 22 -7.34 -3.28 10.87
CA PHE A 22 -7.06 -1.88 11.16
C PHE A 22 -5.63 -1.51 10.72
N GLU A 23 -4.65 -2.35 11.07
CA GLU A 23 -3.25 -2.14 10.66
C GLU A 23 -3.09 -2.16 9.15
N THR A 24 -3.83 -3.04 8.47
CA THR A 24 -3.83 -3.12 7.01
C THR A 24 -4.25 -1.79 6.40
N GLY A 25 -5.33 -1.21 6.90
CA GLY A 25 -5.81 0.09 6.42
C GLY A 25 -4.81 1.21 6.64
N ILE A 26 -4.17 1.21 7.80
CA ILE A 26 -3.12 2.21 8.11
C ILE A 26 -1.99 2.13 7.07
N LYS A 27 -1.51 0.91 6.78
CA LYS A 27 -0.39 0.73 5.83
C LYS A 27 -0.77 1.12 4.42
N LEU A 28 -1.95 0.72 3.95
CA LEU A 28 -2.40 1.10 2.61
C LEU A 28 -2.61 2.60 2.49
N GLY A 29 -3.19 3.23 3.50
CA GLY A 29 -3.38 4.68 3.53
C GLY A 29 -2.06 5.43 3.52
N ALA A 30 -1.09 4.99 4.32
CA ALA A 30 0.23 5.59 4.36
C ALA A 30 0.92 5.48 3.00
N LEU A 31 0.88 4.30 2.39
CA LEU A 31 1.46 4.05 1.07
C LEU A 31 0.87 4.98 0.02
N TYR A 32 -0.46 5.05 -0.03
CA TYR A 32 -1.17 5.89 -0.97
C TYR A 32 -0.77 7.36 -0.81
N HIS A 33 -0.74 7.84 0.42
CA HIS A 33 -0.39 9.22 0.74
C HIS A 33 1.04 9.58 0.34
N ILE A 34 1.97 8.66 0.59
CA ILE A 34 3.39 8.88 0.24
C ILE A 34 3.57 8.94 -1.28
N LEU A 35 2.86 8.09 -2.02
CA LEU A 35 3.01 8.01 -3.47
C LEU A 35 2.37 9.17 -4.22
N CYS A 36 1.21 9.64 -3.76
CA CYS A 36 0.49 10.71 -4.45
C CYS A 36 1.31 11.99 -4.51
N GLY A 37 1.47 12.54 -5.69
CA GLY A 37 2.17 13.78 -5.91
C GLY A 37 3.67 13.64 -6.20
N ILE A 38 4.22 12.43 -6.12
CA ILE A 38 5.62 12.23 -6.51
C ILE A 38 5.75 12.47 -8.01
N PRO A 39 6.69 13.31 -8.46
CA PRO A 39 6.96 13.47 -9.89
C PRO A 39 7.36 12.15 -10.53
N ILE A 40 6.83 11.89 -11.71
CA ILE A 40 7.06 10.63 -12.40
C ILE A 40 7.10 10.85 -13.90
N SER A 41 7.78 9.96 -14.61
CA SER A 41 7.76 9.91 -16.07
C SER A 41 7.59 8.47 -16.51
N SER A 42 7.45 8.25 -17.82
CA SER A 42 7.33 6.91 -18.37
C SER A 42 8.68 6.17 -18.47
N ASN A 43 9.75 6.77 -17.99
CA ASN A 43 11.09 6.14 -17.98
C ASN A 43 11.10 4.99 -16.98
N GLU A 44 11.40 3.79 -17.45
CA GLU A 44 11.36 2.57 -16.62
C GLU A 44 12.29 2.61 -15.42
N LYS A 45 13.45 3.22 -15.54
CA LYS A 45 14.41 3.34 -14.42
C LYS A 45 13.86 4.21 -13.31
N ILE A 46 13.20 5.30 -13.68
CA ILE A 46 12.59 6.22 -12.72
C ILE A 46 11.45 5.50 -12.00
N ILE A 47 10.57 4.86 -12.77
CA ILE A 47 9.44 4.12 -12.22
C ILE A 47 9.92 3.05 -11.23
N LYS A 48 10.89 2.24 -11.65
CA LYS A 48 11.42 1.17 -10.82
C LYS A 48 12.08 1.69 -9.54
N SER A 49 12.81 2.80 -9.65
CA SER A 49 13.45 3.42 -8.49
C SER A 49 12.44 3.89 -7.46
N ILE A 50 11.32 4.47 -7.92
CA ILE A 50 10.24 4.89 -7.03
C ILE A 50 9.59 3.68 -6.38
N GLU A 51 9.23 2.68 -7.17
CA GLU A 51 8.61 1.45 -6.65
C GLU A 51 9.47 0.81 -5.58
N GLU A 52 10.73 0.57 -5.87
CA GLU A 52 11.64 -0.09 -4.93
C GLU A 52 11.92 0.76 -3.69
N GLY A 53 12.06 2.06 -3.86
CA GLY A 53 12.32 2.96 -2.73
C GLY A 53 11.15 3.02 -1.76
N ILE A 54 9.93 3.10 -2.27
CA ILE A 54 8.74 3.15 -1.44
C ILE A 54 8.45 1.77 -0.82
N GLU A 55 8.67 0.68 -1.58
CA GLU A 55 8.57 -0.67 -1.01
C GLU A 55 9.50 -0.83 0.18
N ALA A 56 10.74 -0.39 0.04
CA ALA A 56 11.71 -0.45 1.12
C ALA A 56 11.25 0.35 2.35
N ALA A 57 10.72 1.56 2.11
CA ALA A 57 10.26 2.43 3.18
C ALA A 57 9.07 1.81 3.94
N ILE A 58 8.06 1.31 3.20
CA ILE A 58 6.87 0.73 3.81
C ILE A 58 7.22 -0.57 4.55
N SER A 59 8.17 -1.34 4.03
CA SER A 59 8.58 -2.60 4.68
C SER A 59 9.18 -2.40 6.06
N CYS A 60 9.59 -1.17 6.40
CA CYS A 60 10.08 -0.83 7.74
C CYS A 60 8.97 -0.72 8.79
N GLN A 61 7.71 -0.66 8.37
CA GLN A 61 6.60 -0.51 9.31
C GLN A 61 6.28 -1.85 9.98
N PRO A 62 5.75 -1.80 11.23
CA PRO A 62 5.41 -3.04 11.93
C PRO A 62 4.39 -3.87 11.14
N TYR A 63 4.52 -5.18 11.24
CA TYR A 63 3.58 -6.18 10.71
C TYR A 63 3.58 -6.32 9.18
N VAL A 64 4.35 -5.52 8.46
CA VAL A 64 4.47 -5.66 7.00
C VAL A 64 5.36 -6.85 6.70
N LYS A 65 4.79 -7.89 6.10
CA LYS A 65 5.54 -9.07 5.67
C LYS A 65 6.14 -8.84 4.30
N SER A 66 5.35 -8.27 3.39
CA SER A 66 5.83 -7.86 2.07
C SER A 66 4.95 -6.79 1.50
N ILE A 67 5.51 -6.01 0.60
CA ILE A 67 4.78 -4.99 -0.14
C ILE A 67 5.33 -4.97 -1.57
N LYS A 68 4.43 -4.96 -2.53
CA LYS A 68 4.79 -4.84 -3.94
C LYS A 68 3.99 -3.72 -4.57
N ILE A 69 4.70 -2.81 -5.23
CA ILE A 69 4.10 -1.66 -5.90
C ILE A 69 4.32 -1.84 -7.40
N ASN A 70 3.26 -1.71 -8.16
CA ASN A 70 3.31 -1.72 -9.62
C ASN A 70 2.56 -0.49 -10.11
N LEU A 71 3.31 0.54 -10.49
CA LEU A 71 2.72 1.75 -11.02
C LEU A 71 2.28 1.52 -12.45
N ASP A 72 1.03 1.89 -12.77
CA ASP A 72 0.47 1.69 -14.10
C ASP A 72 0.98 2.78 -15.04
N THR A 73 2.02 2.45 -15.78
CA THR A 73 2.71 3.39 -16.67
C THR A 73 1.86 3.84 -17.84
N GLU A 74 0.85 3.05 -18.23
CA GLU A 74 -0.06 3.42 -19.32
C GLU A 74 -0.95 4.61 -18.96
N LYS A 75 -1.08 4.89 -17.66
CA LYS A 75 -1.88 6.02 -17.18
C LYS A 75 -1.07 7.32 -17.05
N ILE A 76 0.21 7.29 -17.40
CA ILE A 76 1.04 8.49 -17.41
C ILE A 76 0.80 9.22 -18.73
N VAL A 77 0.32 10.46 -18.64
CA VAL A 77 -0.12 11.22 -19.81
C VAL A 77 1.04 11.62 -20.70
N GLY A 78 2.10 12.16 -20.12
CA GLY A 78 3.30 12.52 -20.87
C GLY A 78 3.22 13.85 -21.64
N ASP A 79 2.06 14.48 -21.72
CA ASP A 79 1.90 15.73 -22.43
C ASP A 79 2.51 16.88 -21.63
N LYS A 80 3.37 17.63 -22.28
CA LYS A 80 4.06 18.77 -21.65
C LYS A 80 3.87 20.01 -22.50
N ASN A 81 3.44 21.08 -21.87
CA ASN A 81 3.28 22.40 -22.53
C ASN A 81 4.52 23.27 -22.35
N SER A 82 5.35 22.98 -21.35
CA SER A 82 6.58 23.70 -21.11
C SER A 82 7.56 22.79 -20.33
N GLU A 83 8.78 23.26 -20.18
CA GLU A 83 9.80 22.53 -19.40
C GLU A 83 9.48 22.42 -17.92
N PHE A 84 8.50 23.21 -17.44
CA PHE A 84 8.08 23.18 -16.05
C PHE A 84 6.90 22.21 -15.80
N ASP A 85 6.32 21.65 -16.85
CA ASP A 85 5.26 20.65 -16.71
C ASP A 85 5.86 19.27 -16.50
N TYR A 86 5.26 18.53 -15.58
CA TYR A 86 5.66 17.13 -15.32
C TYR A 86 4.44 16.36 -14.81
N ASP A 87 4.52 15.04 -14.95
CA ASP A 87 3.48 14.17 -14.44
C ASP A 87 3.71 13.89 -12.96
N GLU A 88 2.63 13.69 -12.22
CA GLU A 88 2.67 13.29 -10.83
C GLU A 88 1.89 11.99 -10.66
N ILE A 89 2.28 11.22 -9.67
CA ILE A 89 1.56 10.00 -9.34
C ILE A 89 0.19 10.36 -8.76
N THR A 90 -0.85 9.76 -9.33
CA THR A 90 -2.23 9.91 -8.87
C THR A 90 -2.80 8.53 -8.57
N GLY A 91 -4.01 8.49 -7.99
CA GLY A 91 -4.67 7.23 -7.71
C GLY A 91 -4.88 6.33 -8.93
N LYS A 92 -4.97 6.92 -10.13
CA LYS A 92 -5.10 6.15 -11.37
C LYS A 92 -3.89 5.28 -11.67
N ILE A 93 -2.73 5.67 -11.14
CA ILE A 93 -1.45 5.02 -11.43
C ILE A 93 -1.09 3.97 -10.39
N ILE A 94 -1.59 4.15 -9.14
CA ILE A 94 -1.15 3.34 -8.01
C ILE A 94 -1.77 1.94 -8.02
N ARG A 95 -0.91 0.92 -8.01
CA ARG A 95 -1.27 -0.48 -7.82
C ARG A 95 -0.34 -1.04 -6.77
N ALA A 96 -0.88 -1.72 -5.78
CA ALA A 96 -0.04 -2.29 -4.72
C ALA A 96 -0.67 -3.55 -4.13
N GLU A 97 0.19 -4.43 -3.64
CA GLU A 97 -0.24 -5.61 -2.90
C GLU A 97 0.55 -5.66 -1.60
N LEU A 98 -0.18 -5.67 -0.49
CA LEU A 98 0.39 -5.73 0.86
C LEU A 98 0.10 -7.09 1.46
N VAL A 99 1.12 -7.73 2.01
CA VAL A 99 0.94 -8.91 2.87
C VAL A 99 1.27 -8.47 4.28
N LEU A 100 0.27 -8.54 5.15
CA LEU A 100 0.39 -8.13 6.55
C LEU A 100 0.27 -9.36 7.44
N GLU A 101 1.09 -9.40 8.47
CA GLU A 101 1.05 -10.47 9.47
C GLU A 101 0.96 -9.85 10.85
N TYR A 102 -0.13 -10.14 11.55
CA TYR A 102 -0.35 -9.70 12.92
C TYR A 102 -0.81 -10.90 13.74
N GLU A 103 0.02 -11.30 14.72
CA GLU A 103 -0.21 -12.51 15.51
C GLU A 103 -0.41 -13.71 14.56
N SER A 104 -1.50 -14.44 14.68
CA SER A 104 -1.80 -15.58 13.80
C SER A 104 -2.56 -15.18 12.52
N ILE A 105 -2.79 -13.88 12.32
CA ILE A 105 -3.61 -13.39 11.20
C ILE A 105 -2.71 -12.96 10.06
N ASN A 106 -2.99 -13.46 8.87
CA ASN A 106 -2.31 -13.07 7.63
C ASN A 106 -3.33 -12.44 6.68
N ILE A 107 -3.01 -11.27 6.15
CA ILE A 107 -3.90 -10.52 5.26
C ILE A 107 -3.17 -10.20 3.96
N ILE A 108 -3.86 -10.44 2.85
CA ILE A 108 -3.45 -9.93 1.54
C ILE A 108 -4.43 -8.83 1.19
N ALA A 109 -3.92 -7.62 1.01
CA ALA A 109 -4.74 -6.46 0.70
C ALA A 109 -4.13 -5.72 -0.48
N LYS A 110 -4.96 -4.99 -1.20
CA LYS A 110 -4.57 -4.35 -2.45
C LYS A 110 -5.06 -2.91 -2.54
N ILE A 111 -4.33 -2.15 -3.35
CA ILE A 111 -4.83 -0.92 -3.95
C ILE A 111 -4.90 -1.19 -5.44
N ASP A 112 -6.07 -1.00 -6.04
CA ASP A 112 -6.24 -1.19 -7.48
C ASP A 112 -7.22 -0.19 -8.03
N TRP A 113 -6.99 0.21 -9.29
CA TRP A 113 -7.92 1.08 -9.98
C TRP A 113 -9.07 0.24 -10.52
N ILE A 114 -10.28 0.59 -10.10
CA ILE A 114 -11.48 -0.11 -10.55
C ILE A 114 -12.17 0.76 -11.60
N GLU A 115 -12.08 0.35 -12.86
CA GLU A 115 -12.59 1.15 -13.97
C GLU A 115 -14.08 1.47 -13.84
N ASP A 116 -14.87 0.47 -13.44
CA ASP A 116 -16.32 0.66 -13.27
C ASP A 116 -16.66 1.68 -12.19
N LEU A 117 -15.80 1.82 -11.20
CA LEU A 117 -15.99 2.77 -10.10
C LEU A 117 -15.26 4.09 -10.32
N GLN A 118 -14.36 4.15 -11.28
CA GLN A 118 -13.46 5.29 -11.49
C GLN A 118 -12.78 5.67 -10.17
N TYR A 119 -12.21 4.67 -9.49
CA TYR A 119 -11.74 4.87 -8.12
C TYR A 119 -10.55 3.95 -7.78
N PRO A 120 -9.53 4.47 -7.06
CA PRO A 120 -8.45 3.64 -6.54
C PRO A 120 -8.93 2.97 -5.26
N LEU A 121 -9.43 1.75 -5.38
CA LEU A 121 -10.02 1.03 -4.26
C LEU A 121 -8.96 0.32 -3.43
N MET A 122 -9.07 0.48 -2.11
CA MET A 122 -8.30 -0.28 -1.14
C MET A 122 -9.19 -1.38 -0.58
N PHE A 123 -8.72 -2.61 -0.61
CA PHE A 123 -9.55 -3.72 -0.15
C PHE A 123 -8.71 -4.89 0.33
N ILE A 124 -9.32 -5.67 1.21
CA ILE A 124 -8.74 -6.93 1.66
C ILE A 124 -9.19 -8.01 0.67
N GLU A 125 -8.20 -8.64 0.02
CA GLU A 125 -8.49 -9.71 -0.92
C GLU A 125 -8.65 -11.05 -0.21
N LYS A 126 -7.84 -11.30 0.81
CA LYS A 126 -7.85 -12.56 1.53
C LYS A 126 -7.39 -12.35 2.97
N ILE A 127 -8.06 -13.05 3.87
CA ILE A 127 -7.66 -13.08 5.27
C ILE A 127 -7.59 -14.54 5.72
N HIS A 128 -6.52 -14.90 6.40
CA HIS A 128 -6.26 -16.25 6.83
C HIS A 128 -5.77 -16.23 8.28
N GLU A 129 -6.35 -17.09 9.10
CA GLU A 129 -5.91 -17.27 10.47
C GLU A 129 -5.26 -18.64 10.61
N GLU A 130 -4.01 -18.65 11.04
CA GLU A 130 -3.29 -19.91 11.22
C GLU A 130 -3.80 -20.60 12.49
N SER A 131 -4.10 -21.89 12.34
CA SER A 131 -4.48 -22.68 13.50
C SER A 131 -3.25 -22.99 14.33
N LYS A 132 -3.40 -22.88 15.64
CA LYS A 132 -2.32 -23.22 16.57
C LYS A 132 -2.29 -24.71 16.86
#